data_0627a628b40125f14c0009c554811f5c
#
_entry.id   0627a628b40125f14c0009c554811f5c
#
_cell.length_a   1.000
_cell.length_b   1.000
_cell.length_c   1.000
_cell.angle_alpha   90.00
_cell.angle_beta   90.00
_cell.angle_gamma   90.00
#
_symmetry.space_group_name_H-M   'P 1'
#
loop_
_entity.id
_entity.type
_entity.pdbx_description
1 polymer ?
#
loop_
_entity_poly.entity_id
_entity_poly.type
_entity_poly.pdbx_seq_one_letter_code
_entity_poly.pdbx_strand_id
1 'polypeptide(L)'
;MKKYLAKSKLKAVYVENNKAIKVFDKNYNKSDVLYEALNTARVEDAGVNIPKLLEVAVTDGKWSITSEYVEGPTLTQLIEKYPDKADDYIKKMVEYQISFQKKSNPLLLVLKDKMNRQINSIEELDNSVKYELLTRLNSMKNHTKLCHGDYCPDNIIVSADAKGNIEEITAVDWVHATQGNASADIANTFLLLKLQ
;
A
#
# COMPACT_ATOMS: atom_id res chain seq x y z
N MET A 1 -7.83 8.02 25.02
CA MET A 1 -6.53 7.33 25.30
C MET A 1 -5.98 6.86 23.94
N LYS A 2 -4.73 7.17 23.63
CA LYS A 2 -4.12 6.78 22.35
C LYS A 2 -3.80 5.27 22.36
N LYS A 3 -4.33 4.51 21.40
CA LYS A 3 -3.98 3.10 21.18
C LYS A 3 -3.04 3.03 19.97
N TYR A 4 -1.78 2.64 20.18
CA TYR A 4 -0.83 2.47 19.09
C TYR A 4 -1.15 1.20 18.29
N LEU A 5 -1.18 1.34 16.96
CA LEU A 5 -1.35 0.25 15.99
C LEU A 5 -0.01 -0.22 15.43
N ALA A 6 0.87 0.73 15.08
CA ALA A 6 2.19 0.46 14.53
C ALA A 6 3.17 1.55 14.95
N LYS A 7 4.46 1.20 15.06
CA LYS A 7 5.52 2.14 15.37
C LYS A 7 6.82 1.71 14.71
N SER A 8 7.44 2.63 13.98
CA SER A 8 8.79 2.50 13.45
C SER A 8 9.66 3.67 13.90
N LYS A 9 10.91 3.73 13.45
CA LYS A 9 11.81 4.86 13.73
C LYS A 9 11.29 6.19 13.19
N LEU A 10 10.62 6.15 12.03
CA LEU A 10 10.23 7.37 11.29
C LEU A 10 8.73 7.66 11.32
N LYS A 11 7.90 6.70 11.69
CA LYS A 11 6.43 6.82 11.64
C LYS A 11 5.81 6.12 12.84
N ALA A 12 4.69 6.65 13.33
CA ALA A 12 3.84 5.98 14.31
C ALA A 12 2.38 6.12 13.90
N VAL A 13 1.61 5.05 14.03
CA VAL A 13 0.16 5.05 13.77
C VAL A 13 -0.56 4.73 15.08
N TYR A 14 -1.53 5.54 15.43
CA TYR A 14 -2.39 5.31 16.60
C TYR A 14 -3.84 5.66 16.31
N VAL A 15 -4.74 5.12 17.13
CA VAL A 15 -6.18 5.42 17.08
C VAL A 15 -6.54 6.42 18.15
N GLU A 16 -7.27 7.45 17.78
CA GLU A 16 -7.86 8.43 18.69
C GLU A 16 -9.20 8.90 18.12
N ASN A 17 -10.26 8.91 18.92
CA ASN A 17 -11.59 9.34 18.52
C ASN A 17 -12.11 8.66 17.23
N ASN A 18 -11.92 7.36 17.11
CA ASN A 18 -12.28 6.55 15.93
C ASN A 18 -11.62 7.02 14.62
N LYS A 19 -10.42 7.58 14.71
CA LYS A 19 -9.59 7.99 13.58
C LYS A 19 -8.23 7.32 13.68
N ALA A 20 -7.66 6.91 12.56
CA ALA A 20 -6.29 6.45 12.46
C ALA A 20 -5.40 7.66 12.15
N ILE A 21 -4.41 7.90 12.98
CA ILE A 21 -3.51 9.04 12.86
C ILE A 21 -2.09 8.53 12.67
N LYS A 22 -1.53 8.75 11.47
CA LYS A 22 -0.15 8.44 11.12
C LYS A 22 0.69 9.69 11.33
N VAL A 23 1.59 9.67 12.31
CA VAL A 23 2.49 10.78 12.64
C VAL A 23 3.89 10.46 12.14
N PHE A 24 4.51 11.43 11.50
CA PHE A 24 5.84 11.33 10.92
C PHE A 24 6.89 11.97 11.84
N ASP A 25 8.13 11.47 11.79
CA ASP A 25 9.25 12.11 12.50
C ASP A 25 9.47 13.54 11.99
N LYS A 26 10.08 14.40 12.84
CA LYS A 26 10.36 15.80 12.48
C LYS A 26 11.27 15.95 11.25
N ASN A 27 12.12 14.95 11.00
CA ASN A 27 13.05 14.95 9.86
C ASN A 27 12.43 14.29 8.61
N TYR A 28 11.16 13.87 8.66
CA TYR A 28 10.51 13.30 7.48
C TYR A 28 10.20 14.39 6.45
N ASN A 29 10.48 14.11 5.17
CA ASN A 29 10.31 15.12 4.12
C ASN A 29 8.81 15.49 3.97
N LYS A 30 8.54 16.78 3.95
CA LYS A 30 7.19 17.31 3.70
C LYS A 30 6.58 16.77 2.40
N SER A 31 7.39 16.73 1.33
CA SER A 31 6.95 16.26 0.01
C SER A 31 6.45 14.82 0.06
N ASP A 32 7.11 13.96 0.83
CA ASP A 32 6.75 12.54 0.92
C ASP A 32 5.44 12.35 1.70
N VAL A 33 5.21 13.15 2.76
CA VAL A 33 3.93 13.14 3.49
C VAL A 33 2.79 13.58 2.59
N LEU A 34 2.98 14.70 1.86
CA LEU A 34 1.95 15.21 0.94
C LEU A 34 1.72 14.26 -0.23
N TYR A 35 2.76 13.58 -0.71
CA TYR A 35 2.65 12.57 -1.75
C TYR A 35 1.85 11.34 -1.28
N GLU A 36 2.09 10.86 -0.05
CA GLU A 36 1.32 9.78 0.55
C GLU A 36 -0.18 10.14 0.65
N ALA A 37 -0.49 11.32 1.17
CA ALA A 37 -1.87 11.80 1.28
C ALA A 37 -2.53 11.96 -0.11
N LEU A 38 -1.80 12.52 -1.09
CA LEU A 38 -2.29 12.69 -2.45
C LEU A 38 -2.58 11.36 -3.14
N ASN A 39 -1.71 10.35 -2.97
CA ASN A 39 -1.94 9.03 -3.53
C ASN A 39 -3.17 8.36 -2.90
N THR A 40 -3.35 8.48 -1.57
CA THR A 40 -4.54 7.98 -0.89
C THR A 40 -5.81 8.62 -1.46
N ALA A 41 -5.85 9.95 -1.61
CA ALA A 41 -6.99 10.64 -2.20
C ALA A 41 -7.27 10.19 -3.65
N ARG A 42 -6.23 10.01 -4.47
CA ARG A 42 -6.38 9.51 -5.85
C ARG A 42 -6.93 8.09 -5.93
N VAL A 43 -6.57 7.23 -4.98
CA VAL A 43 -7.12 5.86 -4.89
C VAL A 43 -8.58 5.91 -4.45
N GLU A 44 -8.94 6.79 -3.52
CA GLU A 44 -10.33 7.05 -3.12
C GLU A 44 -11.16 7.53 -4.34
N ASP A 45 -10.65 8.51 -5.09
CA ASP A 45 -11.29 9.02 -6.33
C ASP A 45 -11.45 7.94 -7.40
N ALA A 46 -10.57 6.93 -7.43
CA ALA A 46 -10.72 5.77 -8.32
C ALA A 46 -11.88 4.84 -7.91
N GLY A 47 -12.54 5.10 -6.79
CA GLY A 47 -13.65 4.32 -6.27
C GLY A 47 -13.24 2.99 -5.66
N VAL A 48 -12.05 2.92 -5.08
CA VAL A 48 -11.64 1.81 -4.21
C VAL A 48 -12.18 2.08 -2.81
N ASN A 49 -12.76 1.07 -2.17
CA ASN A 49 -13.22 1.18 -0.79
C ASN A 49 -12.00 1.14 0.15
N ILE A 50 -11.52 2.32 0.54
CA ILE A 50 -10.40 2.53 1.46
C ILE A 50 -10.81 3.49 2.58
N PRO A 51 -10.09 3.51 3.72
CA PRO A 51 -10.32 4.51 4.76
C PRO A 51 -10.15 5.92 4.19
N LYS A 52 -11.18 6.75 4.29
CA LYS A 52 -11.16 8.10 3.72
C LYS A 52 -10.07 8.94 4.37
N LEU A 53 -9.37 9.70 3.55
CA LEU A 53 -8.47 10.74 4.01
C LEU A 53 -9.28 11.89 4.63
N LEU A 54 -9.00 12.22 5.90
CA LEU A 54 -9.76 13.25 6.63
C LEU A 54 -8.97 14.54 6.79
N GLU A 55 -7.66 14.44 7.04
CA GLU A 55 -6.85 15.62 7.37
C GLU A 55 -5.37 15.37 7.12
N VAL A 56 -4.67 16.41 6.70
CA VAL A 56 -3.19 16.49 6.74
C VAL A 56 -2.83 17.71 7.56
N ALA A 57 -2.10 17.51 8.66
CA ALA A 57 -1.81 18.59 9.62
C ALA A 57 -0.35 18.58 10.10
N VAL A 58 0.02 19.67 10.77
CA VAL A 58 1.28 19.79 11.52
C VAL A 58 0.95 20.08 12.98
N THR A 59 1.38 19.17 13.86
CA THR A 59 1.21 19.32 15.30
C THR A 59 2.55 19.11 15.99
N ASP A 60 2.97 20.05 16.82
CA ASP A 60 4.28 20.04 17.54
C ASP A 60 5.47 19.86 16.58
N GLY A 61 5.39 20.46 15.39
CA GLY A 61 6.42 20.39 14.35
C GLY A 61 6.53 19.02 13.66
N LYS A 62 5.53 18.16 13.81
CA LYS A 62 5.42 16.87 13.13
C LYS A 62 4.24 16.86 12.18
N TRP A 63 4.47 16.35 10.98
CA TRP A 63 3.40 16.08 10.02
C TRP A 63 2.57 14.90 10.47
N SER A 64 1.27 14.94 10.18
CA SER A 64 0.36 13.82 10.38
C SER A 64 -0.63 13.71 9.23
N ILE A 65 -1.03 12.47 8.95
CA ILE A 65 -2.14 12.10 8.06
C ILE A 65 -3.19 11.42 8.92
N THR A 66 -4.41 11.92 8.88
CA THR A 66 -5.57 11.35 9.58
C THR A 66 -6.53 10.74 8.59
N SER A 67 -6.93 9.51 8.82
CA SER A 67 -7.95 8.80 8.04
C SER A 67 -9.03 8.19 8.94
N GLU A 68 -10.09 7.68 8.33
CA GLU A 68 -11.04 6.81 9.02
C GLU A 68 -10.29 5.62 9.64
N TYR A 69 -10.74 5.18 10.79
CA TYR A 69 -10.21 3.97 11.41
C TYR A 69 -11.00 2.75 10.95
N VAL A 70 -10.29 1.75 10.44
CA VAL A 70 -10.84 0.44 10.16
C VAL A 70 -10.53 -0.47 11.34
N GLU A 71 -11.56 -0.98 12.00
CA GLU A 71 -11.42 -1.89 13.13
C GLU A 71 -11.19 -3.31 12.63
N GLY A 72 -10.19 -3.98 13.17
CA GLY A 72 -9.88 -5.37 12.87
C GLY A 72 -8.40 -5.70 12.99
N PRO A 73 -8.04 -6.98 12.94
CA PRO A 73 -6.66 -7.43 12.84
C PRO A 73 -6.12 -7.21 11.42
N THR A 74 -4.80 -7.19 11.28
CA THR A 74 -4.18 -7.38 9.97
C THR A 74 -4.38 -8.81 9.48
N LEU A 75 -4.27 -9.02 8.17
CA LEU A 75 -4.34 -10.37 7.61
C LEU A 75 -3.22 -11.26 8.14
N THR A 76 -2.02 -10.70 8.39
CA THR A 76 -0.91 -11.40 9.07
C THR A 76 -1.36 -11.93 10.43
N GLN A 77 -1.94 -11.07 11.27
CA GLN A 77 -2.43 -11.48 12.60
C GLN A 77 -3.55 -12.55 12.52
N LEU A 78 -4.38 -12.48 11.49
CA LEU A 78 -5.42 -13.48 11.29
C LEU A 78 -4.84 -14.83 10.84
N ILE A 79 -3.82 -14.83 9.96
CA ILE A 79 -3.09 -16.03 9.54
C ILE A 79 -2.39 -16.68 10.73
N GLU A 80 -1.71 -15.89 11.56
CA GLU A 80 -1.06 -16.39 12.78
C GLU A 80 -2.07 -17.04 13.75
N LYS A 81 -3.24 -16.47 13.86
CA LYS A 81 -4.32 -16.98 14.75
C LYS A 81 -5.00 -18.24 14.22
N TYR A 82 -5.13 -18.37 12.89
CA TYR A 82 -5.82 -19.47 12.20
C TYR A 82 -4.97 -19.99 11.03
N PRO A 83 -3.80 -20.62 11.28
CA PRO A 83 -2.87 -21.03 10.23
C PRO A 83 -3.45 -22.06 9.25
N ASP A 84 -4.36 -22.87 9.68
CA ASP A 84 -5.09 -23.85 8.86
C ASP A 84 -6.01 -23.21 7.80
N LYS A 85 -6.30 -21.90 7.91
CA LYS A 85 -7.07 -21.13 6.93
C LYS A 85 -6.21 -20.24 6.03
N ALA A 86 -4.89 -20.32 6.14
CA ALA A 86 -3.96 -19.42 5.41
C ALA A 86 -4.22 -19.41 3.90
N ASP A 87 -4.44 -20.57 3.29
CA ASP A 87 -4.71 -20.67 1.84
C ASP A 87 -6.00 -19.94 1.44
N ASP A 88 -7.06 -20.06 2.24
CA ASP A 88 -8.33 -19.36 2.00
C ASP A 88 -8.15 -17.85 2.15
N TYR A 89 -7.34 -17.41 3.12
CA TYR A 89 -7.03 -15.99 3.33
C TYR A 89 -6.22 -15.40 2.19
N ILE A 90 -5.20 -16.10 1.72
CA ILE A 90 -4.41 -15.67 0.55
C ILE A 90 -5.27 -15.64 -0.70
N LYS A 91 -6.16 -16.61 -0.89
CA LYS A 91 -7.12 -16.59 -2.00
C LYS A 91 -7.99 -15.32 -1.98
N LYS A 92 -8.59 -14.98 -0.84
CA LYS A 92 -9.40 -13.76 -0.67
C LYS A 92 -8.57 -12.48 -0.87
N MET A 93 -7.33 -12.47 -0.39
CA MET A 93 -6.37 -11.39 -0.63
C MET A 93 -6.16 -11.16 -2.14
N VAL A 94 -5.91 -12.22 -2.90
CA VAL A 94 -5.72 -12.16 -4.36
C VAL A 94 -7.00 -11.71 -5.08
N GLU A 95 -8.16 -12.24 -4.67
CA GLU A 95 -9.47 -11.83 -5.23
C GLU A 95 -9.72 -10.34 -5.02
N TYR A 96 -9.37 -9.79 -3.86
CA TYR A 96 -9.48 -8.37 -3.58
C TYR A 96 -8.47 -7.55 -4.41
N GLN A 97 -7.22 -8.02 -4.59
CA GLN A 97 -6.24 -7.39 -5.47
C GLN A 97 -6.77 -7.28 -6.91
N ILE A 98 -7.32 -8.37 -7.44
CA ILE A 98 -7.92 -8.38 -8.79
C ILE A 98 -9.09 -7.38 -8.87
N SER A 99 -9.86 -7.21 -7.80
CA SER A 99 -11.00 -6.30 -7.77
C SER A 99 -10.60 -4.84 -7.92
N PHE A 100 -9.62 -4.36 -7.15
CA PHE A 100 -9.16 -2.96 -7.26
C PHE A 100 -8.32 -2.72 -8.53
N GLN A 101 -7.65 -3.73 -9.08
CA GLN A 101 -6.95 -3.64 -10.36
C GLN A 101 -7.89 -3.45 -11.57
N LYS A 102 -9.21 -3.60 -11.40
CA LYS A 102 -10.19 -3.19 -12.42
C LYS A 102 -10.38 -1.68 -12.50
N LYS A 103 -9.92 -0.94 -11.48
CA LYS A 103 -9.98 0.52 -11.41
C LYS A 103 -8.76 1.14 -12.08
N SER A 104 -8.84 2.45 -12.30
CA SER A 104 -7.73 3.27 -12.81
C SER A 104 -7.90 4.71 -12.35
N ASN A 105 -6.78 5.42 -12.21
CA ASN A 105 -6.79 6.88 -12.05
C ASN A 105 -5.60 7.46 -12.82
N PRO A 106 -5.84 8.27 -13.88
CA PRO A 106 -4.78 8.80 -14.74
C PRO A 106 -3.85 9.80 -14.04
N LEU A 107 -4.22 10.29 -12.87
CA LEU A 107 -3.40 11.20 -12.07
C LEU A 107 -2.33 10.47 -11.25
N LEU A 108 -2.45 9.14 -11.10
CA LEU A 108 -1.41 8.35 -10.44
C LEU A 108 -0.15 8.28 -11.30
N LEU A 109 1.00 8.19 -10.63
CA LEU A 109 2.27 7.99 -11.30
C LEU A 109 2.24 6.71 -12.15
N VAL A 110 2.78 6.79 -13.37
CA VAL A 110 2.92 5.62 -14.24
C VAL A 110 3.97 4.67 -13.66
N LEU A 111 3.61 3.40 -13.48
CA LEU A 111 4.50 2.38 -12.90
C LEU A 111 5.82 2.24 -13.67
N LYS A 112 5.78 2.29 -15.00
CA LYS A 112 7.00 2.25 -15.82
C LYS A 112 7.95 3.42 -15.54
N ASP A 113 7.41 4.62 -15.34
CA ASP A 113 8.22 5.80 -15.03
C ASP A 113 8.85 5.70 -13.64
N LYS A 114 8.10 5.12 -12.67
CA LYS A 114 8.63 4.80 -11.34
C LYS A 114 9.78 3.79 -11.45
N MET A 115 9.57 2.68 -12.15
CA MET A 115 10.59 1.63 -12.32
C MET A 115 11.80 2.15 -13.09
N ASN A 116 11.61 2.96 -14.12
CA ASN A 116 12.70 3.59 -14.88
C ASN A 116 13.59 4.44 -13.94
N ARG A 117 12.98 5.29 -13.11
CA ARG A 117 13.72 6.09 -12.14
C ARG A 117 14.46 5.22 -11.12
N GLN A 118 13.82 4.17 -10.62
CA GLN A 118 14.43 3.24 -9.66
C GLN A 118 15.64 2.52 -10.27
N ILE A 119 15.53 1.96 -11.49
CA ILE A 119 16.65 1.30 -12.18
C ILE A 119 17.84 2.26 -12.35
N ASN A 120 17.57 3.50 -12.78
CA ASN A 120 18.62 4.50 -12.97
C ASN A 120 19.29 4.95 -11.66
N SER A 121 18.56 4.92 -10.54
CA SER A 121 19.08 5.35 -9.23
C SER A 121 19.95 4.31 -8.51
N ILE A 122 19.97 3.04 -8.96
CA ILE A 122 20.79 1.99 -8.35
C ILE A 122 22.24 2.18 -8.82
N GLU A 123 23.12 2.63 -7.92
CA GLU A 123 24.53 2.88 -8.25
C GLU A 123 25.32 1.60 -8.50
N GLU A 124 24.97 0.51 -7.85
CA GLU A 124 25.65 -0.78 -7.93
C GLU A 124 25.40 -1.54 -9.25
N LEU A 125 24.44 -1.10 -10.06
CA LEU A 125 24.19 -1.71 -11.35
C LEU A 125 25.09 -1.11 -12.45
N ASP A 126 25.76 -1.98 -13.20
CA ASP A 126 26.49 -1.60 -14.41
C ASP A 126 25.58 -0.98 -15.46
N ASN A 127 26.10 -0.08 -16.27
CA ASN A 127 25.36 0.57 -17.35
C ASN A 127 24.78 -0.42 -18.37
N SER A 128 25.47 -1.52 -18.64
CA SER A 128 24.98 -2.60 -19.53
C SER A 128 23.75 -3.28 -18.96
N VAL A 129 23.74 -3.57 -17.65
CA VAL A 129 22.60 -4.17 -16.94
C VAL A 129 21.44 -3.17 -16.88
N LYS A 130 21.71 -1.89 -16.57
CA LYS A 130 20.68 -0.83 -16.61
C LYS A 130 20.03 -0.76 -18.01
N TYR A 131 20.84 -0.73 -19.05
CA TYR A 131 20.35 -0.69 -20.43
C TYR A 131 19.46 -1.88 -20.77
N GLU A 132 19.87 -3.10 -20.40
CA GLU A 132 19.08 -4.31 -20.63
C GLU A 132 17.73 -4.23 -19.88
N LEU A 133 17.74 -3.87 -18.58
CA LEU A 133 16.53 -3.76 -17.77
C LEU A 133 15.57 -2.70 -18.33
N LEU A 134 16.09 -1.53 -18.73
CA LEU A 134 15.30 -0.45 -19.33
C LEU A 134 14.72 -0.86 -20.69
N THR A 135 15.49 -1.59 -21.50
CA THR A 135 15.03 -2.12 -22.78
C THR A 135 13.87 -3.10 -22.59
N ARG A 136 14.01 -4.03 -21.62
CA ARG A 136 12.92 -4.96 -21.25
C ARG A 136 11.70 -4.22 -20.73
N LEU A 137 11.89 -3.26 -19.83
CA LEU A 137 10.79 -2.44 -19.26
C LEU A 137 10.05 -1.69 -20.38
N ASN A 138 10.77 -1.06 -21.31
CA ASN A 138 10.18 -0.30 -22.40
C ASN A 138 9.42 -1.18 -23.41
N SER A 139 9.85 -2.43 -23.61
CA SER A 139 9.16 -3.39 -24.49
C SER A 139 7.83 -3.90 -23.93
N MET A 140 7.60 -3.79 -22.63
CA MET A 140 6.34 -4.20 -22.01
C MET A 140 5.19 -3.29 -22.46
N LYS A 141 3.99 -3.86 -22.63
CA LYS A 141 2.78 -3.07 -22.98
C LYS A 141 2.43 -2.07 -21.87
N ASN A 142 1.93 -0.92 -22.28
CA ASN A 142 1.39 0.06 -21.33
C ASN A 142 0.00 -0.37 -20.87
N HIS A 143 -0.21 -0.28 -19.58
CA HIS A 143 -1.49 -0.52 -18.92
C HIS A 143 -1.79 0.60 -17.94
N THR A 144 -3.07 0.77 -17.60
CA THR A 144 -3.57 1.84 -16.71
C THR A 144 -4.30 1.27 -15.49
N LYS A 145 -3.98 0.04 -15.11
CA LYS A 145 -4.59 -0.60 -13.94
C LYS A 145 -4.05 0.02 -12.66
N LEU A 146 -4.92 0.12 -11.67
CA LEU A 146 -4.49 0.54 -10.34
C LEU A 146 -3.59 -0.54 -9.73
N CYS A 147 -2.42 -0.14 -9.28
CA CYS A 147 -1.43 -0.98 -8.62
C CYS A 147 -1.18 -0.42 -7.22
N HIS A 148 -1.11 -1.29 -6.21
CA HIS A 148 -0.84 -0.88 -4.82
C HIS A 148 0.65 -0.59 -4.60
N GLY A 149 1.52 -1.46 -5.11
CA GLY A 149 2.97 -1.34 -5.03
C GLY A 149 3.60 -1.77 -3.69
N ASP A 150 2.78 -2.14 -2.70
CA ASP A 150 3.20 -2.71 -1.40
C ASP A 150 2.05 -3.57 -0.81
N TYR A 151 1.44 -4.42 -1.66
CA TYR A 151 0.30 -5.22 -1.27
C TYR A 151 0.75 -6.50 -0.57
N CYS A 152 0.69 -6.50 0.75
CA CYS A 152 1.08 -7.61 1.62
C CYS A 152 0.08 -7.77 2.78
N PRO A 153 0.08 -8.91 3.51
CA PRO A 153 -0.86 -9.18 4.59
C PRO A 153 -0.87 -8.13 5.71
N ASP A 154 0.26 -7.46 5.97
CA ASP A 154 0.34 -6.39 6.97
C ASP A 154 -0.42 -5.12 6.57
N ASN A 155 -0.57 -4.87 5.26
CA ASN A 155 -1.30 -3.74 4.71
C ASN A 155 -2.77 -4.06 4.39
N ILE A 156 -3.31 -5.12 4.99
CA ILE A 156 -4.70 -5.55 4.84
C ILE A 156 -5.34 -5.67 6.21
N ILE A 157 -6.38 -4.88 6.45
CA ILE A 157 -7.21 -4.99 7.65
C ILE A 157 -8.44 -5.83 7.29
N VAL A 158 -8.84 -6.74 8.17
CA VAL A 158 -9.97 -7.63 7.93
C VAL A 158 -11.00 -7.54 9.04
N SER A 159 -12.29 -7.59 8.67
CA SER A 159 -13.36 -7.99 9.55
C SER A 159 -13.56 -9.50 9.43
N ALA A 160 -13.66 -10.21 10.55
CA ALA A 160 -13.84 -11.64 10.57
C ALA A 160 -14.77 -12.07 11.71
N ASP A 161 -15.54 -13.12 11.47
CA ASP A 161 -16.40 -13.74 12.48
C ASP A 161 -15.58 -14.43 13.60
N ALA A 162 -16.26 -14.91 14.62
CA ALA A 162 -15.64 -15.61 15.76
C ALA A 162 -14.91 -16.92 15.37
N LYS A 163 -15.18 -17.45 14.19
CA LYS A 163 -14.54 -18.65 13.62
C LYS A 163 -13.37 -18.29 12.70
N GLY A 164 -13.07 -17.00 12.53
CA GLY A 164 -12.02 -16.51 11.65
C GLY A 164 -12.40 -16.48 10.16
N ASN A 165 -13.67 -16.53 9.79
CA ASN A 165 -14.05 -16.35 8.39
C ASN A 165 -14.07 -14.86 8.06
N ILE A 166 -13.33 -14.46 7.03
CA ILE A 166 -13.26 -13.06 6.58
C ILE A 166 -14.60 -12.64 5.98
N GLU A 167 -15.15 -11.54 6.50
CA GLU A 167 -16.37 -10.88 6.03
C GLU A 167 -16.07 -9.69 5.14
N GLU A 168 -15.05 -8.89 5.51
CA GLU A 168 -14.65 -7.71 4.77
C GLU A 168 -13.12 -7.59 4.73
N ILE A 169 -12.61 -7.04 3.64
CA ILE A 169 -11.18 -6.74 3.42
C ILE A 169 -11.02 -5.27 3.05
N THR A 170 -10.07 -4.61 3.70
CA THR A 170 -9.69 -3.23 3.39
C THR A 170 -8.18 -3.12 3.27
N ALA A 171 -7.68 -2.68 2.10
CA ALA A 171 -6.26 -2.39 1.93
C ALA A 171 -5.93 -0.97 2.41
N VAL A 172 -4.79 -0.83 3.07
CA VAL A 172 -4.27 0.42 3.62
C VAL A 172 -2.83 0.68 3.15
N ASP A 173 -2.31 1.88 3.41
CA ASP A 173 -0.95 2.31 3.06
C ASP A 173 -0.67 2.35 1.54
N TRP A 174 -1.44 3.19 0.84
CA TRP A 174 -1.39 3.37 -0.61
C TRP A 174 -0.29 4.34 -1.08
N VAL A 175 0.73 4.59 -0.26
CA VAL A 175 1.83 5.52 -0.59
C VAL A 175 2.52 5.16 -1.91
N HIS A 176 2.60 3.88 -2.24
CA HIS A 176 3.24 3.36 -3.44
C HIS A 176 2.29 3.19 -4.64
N ALA A 177 1.05 3.66 -4.53
CA ALA A 177 0.05 3.51 -5.59
C ALA A 177 0.54 4.09 -6.92
N THR A 178 0.27 3.36 -8.00
CA THR A 178 0.62 3.71 -9.38
C THR A 178 -0.46 3.25 -10.34
N GLN A 179 -0.42 3.77 -11.56
CA GLN A 179 -1.14 3.16 -12.68
C GLN A 179 -0.18 2.35 -13.53
N GLY A 180 -0.53 1.12 -13.87
CA GLY A 180 0.39 0.27 -14.64
C GLY A 180 -0.13 -1.11 -14.96
N ASN A 181 0.79 -2.05 -15.03
CA ASN A 181 0.49 -3.44 -15.33
C ASN A 181 0.12 -4.19 -14.04
N ALA A 182 -1.10 -4.74 -13.98
CA ALA A 182 -1.58 -5.57 -12.89
C ALA A 182 -0.65 -6.76 -12.59
N SER A 183 -0.09 -7.41 -13.62
CA SER A 183 0.84 -8.52 -13.43
C SER A 183 2.13 -8.12 -12.72
N ALA A 184 2.60 -6.86 -12.93
CA ALA A 184 3.78 -6.36 -12.21
C ALA A 184 3.47 -6.13 -10.73
N ASP A 185 2.28 -5.63 -10.40
CA ASP A 185 1.83 -5.47 -9.01
C ASP A 185 1.66 -6.84 -8.31
N ILE A 186 1.08 -7.83 -9.01
CA ILE A 186 0.97 -9.21 -8.50
C ILE A 186 2.36 -9.84 -8.30
N ALA A 187 3.29 -9.64 -9.22
CA ALA A 187 4.67 -10.13 -9.08
C ALA A 187 5.35 -9.50 -7.85
N ASN A 188 5.14 -8.21 -7.60
CA ASN A 188 5.64 -7.55 -6.40
C ASN A 188 5.03 -8.16 -5.13
N THR A 189 3.71 -8.36 -5.09
CA THR A 189 3.01 -9.07 -3.98
C THR A 189 3.61 -10.45 -3.73
N PHE A 190 3.85 -11.23 -4.80
CA PHE A 190 4.47 -12.55 -4.69
C PHE A 190 5.88 -12.50 -4.10
N LEU A 191 6.70 -11.51 -4.50
CA LEU A 191 8.04 -11.33 -3.93
C LEU A 191 7.96 -10.94 -2.45
N LEU A 192 7.06 -10.04 -2.06
CA LEU A 192 6.85 -9.67 -0.66
C LEU A 192 6.46 -10.87 0.20
N LEU A 193 5.53 -11.72 -0.27
CA LEU A 193 5.13 -12.94 0.44
C LEU A 193 6.24 -13.98 0.55
N LYS A 194 7.22 -13.98 -0.37
CA LYS A 194 8.37 -14.90 -0.30
C LYS A 194 9.49 -14.43 0.62
N LEU A 195 9.57 -13.12 0.87
CA LEU A 195 10.64 -12.50 1.64
C LEU A 195 10.26 -12.26 3.12
N GLN A 196 8.98 -12.45 3.44
CA GLN A 196 8.45 -12.46 4.81
C GLN A 196 8.50 -13.88 5.38
#